data_04a2dc35342b809265ccc7fc1470404e
#
_entry.id   04a2dc35342b809265ccc7fc1470404e
#
_cell.length_a   1.000
_cell.length_b   1.000
_cell.length_c   1.000
_cell.angle_alpha   90.00
_cell.angle_beta   90.00
_cell.angle_gamma   90.00
#
_symmetry.space_group_name_H-M   'P 1'
#
loop_
_entity.id
_entity.type
_entity.pdbx_description
1 polymer ?
#
loop_
_entity_poly.entity_id
_entity_poly.type
_entity_poly.pdbx_seq_one_letter_code
_entity_poly.pdbx_strand_id
1 'polypeptide(L)'
;MSKEANASQPLIGRESTTVPGRFGEPLTVEHSVTSRGGFDQHAAHPLFLCLHGWGSSEEDMADIMRLIAPYNDFVALRGPLTLAPAREGSPDPGNYAWFHDALPIGDDRDYDAYAAATAVDRWVADNIPADRDVVPLGFSQGGLVAVHLLRINPERYRAVVSLSGFNAPGQVPGTAPADSRLADYDIPVFYTYGKNDGVIPKYELFATAAWLEEHTWLKTKSYHGLDTM
;
A
#
# COMPACT_ATOMS: atom_id res chain seq x y z
N MET A 1 -37.56 -12.80 10.12
CA MET A 1 -36.68 -12.26 11.17
C MET A 1 -35.48 -11.64 10.49
N SER A 2 -35.39 -10.39 10.66
CA SER A 2 -34.65 -9.35 9.97
C SER A 2 -33.16 -9.58 9.88
N LYS A 3 -32.64 -9.54 8.66
CA LYS A 3 -31.24 -9.28 8.39
C LYS A 3 -30.97 -7.77 8.41
N GLU A 4 -31.29 -7.14 9.50
CA GLU A 4 -30.92 -5.77 9.83
C GLU A 4 -29.61 -5.77 10.61
N ALA A 5 -28.59 -6.34 10.12
CA ALA A 5 -27.35 -6.20 10.81
C ALA A 5 -26.26 -5.99 9.79
N ASN A 6 -25.63 -4.89 9.94
CA ASN A 6 -24.25 -4.70 9.60
C ASN A 6 -23.86 -3.68 8.53
N ALA A 7 -24.70 -2.69 8.28
CA ALA A 7 -24.24 -1.49 7.60
C ALA A 7 -23.33 -0.59 8.47
N SER A 8 -23.28 -0.84 9.80
CA SER A 8 -22.55 0.01 10.74
C SER A 8 -21.29 -0.62 11.38
N GLN A 9 -20.91 -1.82 10.98
CA GLN A 9 -19.67 -2.40 11.50
C GLN A 9 -18.49 -1.99 10.63
N PRO A 10 -17.39 -1.53 11.25
CA PRO A 10 -16.16 -1.29 10.51
C PRO A 10 -15.76 -2.56 9.76
N LEU A 11 -15.23 -2.40 8.56
CA LEU A 11 -14.81 -3.51 7.70
C LEU A 11 -13.57 -4.25 8.21
N ILE A 12 -12.99 -3.80 9.33
CA ILE A 12 -11.83 -4.43 9.96
C ILE A 12 -12.08 -5.91 10.20
N GLY A 13 -11.13 -6.75 9.81
CA GLY A 13 -11.21 -8.20 9.99
C GLY A 13 -12.17 -8.91 9.04
N ARG A 14 -12.72 -8.21 8.05
CA ARG A 14 -13.52 -8.78 6.97
C ARG A 14 -12.70 -9.02 5.73
N GLU A 15 -13.26 -9.76 4.81
CA GLU A 15 -12.69 -9.83 3.46
C GLU A 15 -12.64 -8.44 2.85
N SER A 16 -11.51 -8.15 2.21
CA SER A 16 -11.32 -6.90 1.52
C SER A 16 -12.36 -6.80 0.41
N THR A 17 -13.11 -5.70 0.41
CA THR A 17 -14.07 -5.40 -0.64
C THR A 17 -13.80 -3.99 -1.14
N THR A 18 -14.03 -3.78 -2.40
CA THR A 18 -14.14 -2.44 -2.97
C THR A 18 -15.47 -1.81 -2.58
N VAL A 19 -15.68 -0.56 -2.94
CA VAL A 19 -16.92 0.14 -2.71
C VAL A 19 -18.09 -0.69 -3.24
N PRO A 20 -19.14 -0.95 -2.45
CA PRO A 20 -20.31 -1.66 -2.93
C PRO A 20 -20.90 -1.01 -4.18
N GLY A 21 -21.16 -1.81 -5.19
CA GLY A 21 -21.64 -1.35 -6.47
C GLY A 21 -20.57 -0.89 -7.46
N ARG A 22 -19.32 -0.66 -7.01
CA ARG A 22 -18.22 -0.25 -7.89
C ARG A 22 -17.49 -1.44 -8.47
N PHE A 23 -17.16 -2.41 -7.63
CA PHE A 23 -16.48 -3.65 -8.07
C PHE A 23 -17.23 -4.91 -7.66
N GLY A 24 -17.93 -4.90 -6.53
CA GLY A 24 -18.81 -5.99 -6.08
C GLY A 24 -18.12 -7.21 -5.48
N GLU A 25 -16.85 -7.43 -5.76
CA GLU A 25 -16.07 -8.59 -5.34
C GLU A 25 -15.01 -8.21 -4.30
N PRO A 26 -14.65 -9.13 -3.39
CA PRO A 26 -13.53 -8.95 -2.49
C PRO A 26 -12.21 -8.81 -3.28
N LEU A 27 -11.34 -7.90 -2.85
CA LEU A 27 -9.99 -7.85 -3.39
C LEU A 27 -9.14 -8.95 -2.77
N THR A 28 -8.37 -9.65 -3.61
CA THR A 28 -7.48 -10.72 -3.18
C THR A 28 -6.13 -10.56 -3.86
N VAL A 29 -5.05 -10.62 -3.07
CA VAL A 29 -3.69 -10.68 -3.59
C VAL A 29 -3.36 -12.15 -3.87
N GLU A 30 -3.13 -12.48 -5.14
CA GLU A 30 -2.88 -13.86 -5.58
C GLU A 30 -1.44 -14.12 -6.01
N HIS A 31 -0.71 -13.07 -6.42
CA HIS A 31 0.62 -13.19 -7.01
C HIS A 31 1.65 -12.39 -6.22
N SER A 32 2.82 -12.98 -6.05
CA SER A 32 3.97 -12.32 -5.43
C SER A 32 5.29 -12.81 -6.01
N VAL A 33 6.30 -11.94 -5.92
CA VAL A 33 7.69 -12.27 -6.22
C VAL A 33 8.54 -12.01 -4.98
N THR A 34 9.44 -12.93 -4.66
CA THR A 34 10.29 -12.82 -3.47
C THR A 34 11.75 -12.57 -3.83
N SER A 35 12.52 -12.17 -2.83
CA SER A 35 13.98 -12.22 -2.87
C SER A 35 14.49 -13.62 -3.22
N ARG A 36 15.69 -13.69 -3.75
CA ARG A 36 16.31 -14.97 -4.13
C ARG A 36 16.43 -15.88 -2.92
N GLY A 37 15.82 -17.07 -3.01
CA GLY A 37 15.79 -18.06 -1.92
C GLY A 37 14.62 -17.88 -0.95
N GLY A 38 13.64 -17.03 -1.28
CA GLY A 38 12.47 -16.76 -0.44
C GLY A 38 12.63 -15.53 0.43
N PHE A 39 11.75 -15.34 1.39
CA PHE A 39 11.78 -14.19 2.30
C PHE A 39 12.20 -14.54 3.74
N ASP A 40 12.79 -15.73 3.94
CA ASP A 40 13.26 -16.22 5.26
C ASP A 40 14.79 -16.30 5.39
N GLN A 41 15.53 -15.86 4.38
CA GLN A 41 16.99 -16.00 4.34
C GLN A 41 17.68 -15.20 5.44
N HIS A 42 17.12 -14.05 5.78
CA HIS A 42 17.66 -13.12 6.78
C HIS A 42 16.60 -12.78 7.83
N ALA A 43 16.05 -13.84 8.48
CA ALA A 43 14.92 -13.70 9.42
C ALA A 43 15.16 -12.73 10.59
N ALA A 44 16.42 -12.42 10.91
CA ALA A 44 16.77 -11.41 11.91
C ALA A 44 16.62 -9.95 11.41
N HIS A 45 16.44 -9.74 10.10
CA HIS A 45 16.25 -8.43 9.52
C HIS A 45 14.78 -8.22 9.12
N PRO A 46 14.28 -6.98 9.11
CA PRO A 46 12.93 -6.71 8.62
C PRO A 46 12.72 -7.21 7.17
N LEU A 47 11.52 -7.70 6.90
CA LEU A 47 11.07 -8.06 5.57
C LEU A 47 10.49 -6.82 4.89
N PHE A 48 10.93 -6.48 3.68
CA PHE A 48 10.30 -5.47 2.86
C PHE A 48 9.08 -6.02 2.13
N LEU A 49 7.93 -5.40 2.36
CA LEU A 49 6.67 -5.66 1.65
C LEU A 49 6.50 -4.61 0.56
N CYS A 50 6.72 -5.00 -0.71
CA CYS A 50 6.82 -4.06 -1.81
C CYS A 50 5.51 -3.96 -2.61
N LEU A 51 5.03 -2.73 -2.82
CA LEU A 51 3.74 -2.41 -3.43
C LEU A 51 3.94 -1.45 -4.60
N HIS A 52 3.63 -1.89 -5.82
CA HIS A 52 3.87 -1.14 -7.04
C HIS A 52 2.88 0.02 -7.28
N GLY A 53 3.18 0.89 -8.23
CA GLY A 53 2.29 1.95 -8.69
C GLY A 53 1.20 1.47 -9.66
N TRP A 54 0.28 2.36 -10.00
CA TRP A 54 -0.75 2.09 -11.01
C TRP A 54 -0.11 1.81 -12.38
N GLY A 55 -0.56 0.76 -13.05
CA GLY A 55 -0.03 0.36 -14.35
C GLY A 55 1.33 -0.34 -14.32
N SER A 56 1.84 -0.70 -13.15
CA SER A 56 3.09 -1.44 -12.93
C SER A 56 2.80 -2.87 -12.46
N SER A 57 3.83 -3.56 -11.96
CA SER A 57 3.75 -4.95 -11.54
C SER A 57 4.63 -5.23 -10.31
N GLU A 58 4.49 -6.41 -9.73
CA GLU A 58 5.37 -6.91 -8.68
C GLU A 58 6.81 -7.11 -9.14
N GLU A 59 7.02 -7.43 -10.43
CA GLU A 59 8.37 -7.60 -10.99
C GLU A 59 9.15 -6.29 -11.01
N ASP A 60 8.49 -5.17 -11.31
CA ASP A 60 9.14 -3.85 -11.28
C ASP A 60 9.66 -3.51 -9.89
N MET A 61 8.85 -3.81 -8.85
CA MET A 61 9.28 -3.60 -7.46
C MET A 61 10.39 -4.57 -7.05
N ALA A 62 10.33 -5.81 -7.51
CA ALA A 62 11.39 -6.79 -7.27
C ALA A 62 12.70 -6.35 -7.92
N ASP A 63 12.67 -5.80 -9.12
CA ASP A 63 13.86 -5.27 -9.80
C ASP A 63 14.44 -4.06 -9.07
N ILE A 64 13.58 -3.15 -8.59
CA ILE A 64 14.02 -2.03 -7.74
C ILE A 64 14.74 -2.57 -6.49
N MET A 65 14.13 -3.53 -5.78
CA MET A 65 14.73 -4.09 -4.57
C MET A 65 16.06 -4.79 -4.82
N ARG A 66 16.19 -5.52 -5.94
CA ARG A 66 17.46 -6.15 -6.35
C ARG A 66 18.59 -5.13 -6.56
N LEU A 67 18.25 -3.89 -6.94
CA LEU A 67 19.21 -2.81 -7.16
C LEU A 67 19.55 -2.05 -5.88
N ILE A 68 18.54 -1.69 -5.07
CA ILE A 68 18.74 -0.79 -3.92
C ILE A 68 19.04 -1.53 -2.61
N ALA A 69 18.55 -2.75 -2.47
CA ALA A 69 18.66 -3.54 -1.24
C ALA A 69 18.89 -5.03 -1.52
N PRO A 70 19.94 -5.42 -2.29
CA PRO A 70 20.13 -6.77 -2.80
C PRO A 70 20.36 -7.84 -1.72
N TYR A 71 20.64 -7.41 -0.48
CA TYR A 71 20.89 -8.31 0.66
C TYR A 71 19.75 -8.36 1.66
N ASN A 72 18.64 -7.69 1.35
CA ASN A 72 17.44 -7.73 2.19
C ASN A 72 16.42 -8.72 1.65
N ASP A 73 15.72 -9.37 2.57
CA ASP A 73 14.55 -10.15 2.20
C ASP A 73 13.42 -9.21 1.79
N PHE A 74 12.75 -9.55 0.72
CA PHE A 74 11.56 -8.83 0.27
C PHE A 74 10.51 -9.77 -0.32
N VAL A 75 9.29 -9.31 -0.31
CA VAL A 75 8.19 -9.83 -1.11
C VAL A 75 7.50 -8.67 -1.81
N ALA A 76 7.38 -8.76 -3.12
CA ALA A 76 6.65 -7.80 -3.94
C ALA A 76 5.31 -8.41 -4.33
N LEU A 77 4.22 -7.71 -4.04
CA LEU A 77 2.86 -8.16 -4.30
C LEU A 77 2.31 -7.53 -5.57
N ARG A 78 1.54 -8.34 -6.32
CA ARG A 78 0.77 -7.84 -7.47
C ARG A 78 -0.55 -7.25 -6.99
N GLY A 79 -0.85 -6.04 -7.45
CA GLY A 79 -2.17 -5.42 -7.26
C GLY A 79 -3.28 -6.29 -7.87
N PRO A 80 -4.43 -6.41 -7.22
CA PRO A 80 -5.49 -7.37 -7.59
C PRO A 80 -6.23 -7.04 -8.89
N LEU A 81 -6.09 -5.82 -9.40
CA LEU A 81 -6.80 -5.40 -10.61
C LEU A 81 -5.88 -5.47 -11.83
N THR A 82 -6.30 -6.21 -12.86
CA THR A 82 -5.59 -6.31 -14.13
C THR A 82 -6.03 -5.18 -15.05
N LEU A 83 -5.13 -4.27 -15.39
CA LEU A 83 -5.34 -3.22 -16.39
C LEU A 83 -5.03 -3.72 -17.80
N ALA A 84 -3.92 -4.44 -17.94
CA ALA A 84 -3.55 -5.14 -19.15
C ALA A 84 -2.87 -6.47 -18.79
N PRO A 85 -3.36 -7.62 -19.27
CA PRO A 85 -2.76 -8.90 -18.94
C PRO A 85 -1.39 -9.07 -19.61
N ALA A 86 -0.54 -9.89 -18.99
CA ALA A 86 0.68 -10.35 -19.60
C ALA A 86 0.39 -11.00 -20.96
N ARG A 87 1.26 -10.75 -21.94
CA ARG A 87 1.14 -11.37 -23.27
C ARG A 87 1.94 -12.67 -23.31
N GLU A 88 1.32 -13.73 -23.80
CA GLU A 88 1.98 -15.01 -23.97
C GLU A 88 3.25 -14.86 -24.83
N GLY A 89 4.38 -15.37 -24.35
CA GLY A 89 5.67 -15.27 -25.01
C GLY A 89 6.36 -13.91 -24.95
N SER A 90 5.76 -12.93 -24.26
CA SER A 90 6.39 -11.63 -23.97
C SER A 90 7.09 -11.65 -22.59
N PRO A 91 8.22 -10.95 -22.44
CA PRO A 91 8.80 -10.69 -21.13
C PRO A 91 7.99 -9.66 -20.30
N ASP A 92 6.98 -9.02 -20.88
CA ASP A 92 6.12 -8.04 -20.24
C ASP A 92 5.20 -8.73 -19.23
N PRO A 93 5.31 -8.44 -17.92
CA PRO A 93 4.50 -9.08 -16.88
C PRO A 93 3.03 -8.64 -16.90
N GLY A 94 2.66 -7.65 -17.72
CA GLY A 94 1.35 -7.02 -17.70
C GLY A 94 1.28 -5.83 -16.74
N ASN A 95 0.14 -5.15 -16.71
CA ASN A 95 -0.07 -3.93 -15.93
C ASN A 95 -1.21 -4.14 -14.94
N TYR A 96 -0.95 -3.80 -13.69
CA TYR A 96 -1.85 -4.04 -12.57
C TYR A 96 -2.07 -2.78 -11.73
N ALA A 97 -3.04 -2.83 -10.84
CA ALA A 97 -3.38 -1.73 -9.95
C ALA A 97 -3.96 -2.23 -8.62
N TRP A 98 -3.87 -1.40 -7.59
CA TRP A 98 -4.49 -1.65 -6.29
C TRP A 98 -5.96 -1.23 -6.30
N PHE A 99 -6.28 -0.18 -7.05
CA PHE A 99 -7.62 0.31 -7.30
C PHE A 99 -7.73 0.90 -8.70
N HIS A 100 -8.96 1.06 -9.19
CA HIS A 100 -9.24 1.25 -10.61
C HIS A 100 -8.69 2.58 -11.17
N ASP A 101 -8.90 3.68 -10.47
CA ASP A 101 -8.42 4.97 -10.91
C ASP A 101 -6.99 5.22 -10.40
N ALA A 102 -6.15 5.80 -11.23
CA ALA A 102 -4.76 6.11 -10.84
C ALA A 102 -4.71 7.05 -9.61
N LEU A 103 -5.64 7.99 -9.54
CA LEU A 103 -5.81 8.93 -8.42
C LEU A 103 -7.31 9.12 -8.12
N PRO A 104 -7.94 8.25 -7.34
CA PRO A 104 -9.34 8.41 -6.96
C PRO A 104 -9.55 9.64 -6.07
N ILE A 105 -10.76 10.17 -6.02
CA ILE A 105 -11.11 11.38 -5.28
C ILE A 105 -12.26 11.13 -4.30
N GLY A 106 -12.35 11.99 -3.27
CA GLY A 106 -13.44 11.95 -2.30
C GLY A 106 -13.55 10.62 -1.56
N ASP A 107 -14.78 10.20 -1.29
CA ASP A 107 -15.09 8.96 -0.56
C ASP A 107 -14.59 7.70 -1.26
N ASP A 108 -14.53 7.72 -2.60
CA ASP A 108 -13.99 6.61 -3.38
C ASP A 108 -12.53 6.30 -3.00
N ARG A 109 -11.72 7.33 -2.73
CA ARG A 109 -10.34 7.14 -2.29
C ARG A 109 -10.26 6.43 -0.93
N ASP A 110 -11.12 6.79 0.01
CA ASP A 110 -11.16 6.14 1.32
C ASP A 110 -11.53 4.66 1.23
N TYR A 111 -12.57 4.34 0.46
CA TYR A 111 -12.99 2.96 0.24
C TYR A 111 -11.94 2.14 -0.51
N ASP A 112 -11.39 2.67 -1.59
CA ASP A 112 -10.37 1.99 -2.40
C ASP A 112 -9.09 1.73 -1.59
N ALA A 113 -8.63 2.73 -0.84
CA ALA A 113 -7.46 2.62 0.04
C ALA A 113 -7.67 1.54 1.11
N TYR A 114 -8.82 1.56 1.76
CA TYR A 114 -9.16 0.59 2.79
C TYR A 114 -9.25 -0.83 2.23
N ALA A 115 -9.94 -1.02 1.10
CA ALA A 115 -10.09 -2.33 0.47
C ALA A 115 -8.74 -2.92 0.06
N ALA A 116 -7.89 -2.12 -0.59
CA ALA A 116 -6.55 -2.54 -1.00
C ALA A 116 -5.65 -2.86 0.20
N ALA A 117 -5.61 -1.98 1.20
CA ALA A 117 -4.81 -2.22 2.41
C ALA A 117 -5.29 -3.45 3.18
N THR A 118 -6.60 -3.67 3.28
CA THR A 118 -7.16 -4.87 3.94
C THR A 118 -6.78 -6.16 3.20
N ALA A 119 -6.76 -6.14 1.85
CA ALA A 119 -6.30 -7.28 1.06
C ALA A 119 -4.82 -7.60 1.32
N VAL A 120 -3.98 -6.56 1.39
CA VAL A 120 -2.55 -6.72 1.69
C VAL A 120 -2.33 -7.18 3.12
N ASP A 121 -3.01 -6.58 4.11
CA ASP A 121 -2.86 -6.95 5.53
C ASP A 121 -3.29 -8.41 5.77
N ARG A 122 -4.36 -8.86 5.11
CA ARG A 122 -4.75 -10.27 5.11
C ARG A 122 -3.68 -11.16 4.50
N TRP A 123 -3.16 -10.79 3.33
CA TRP A 123 -2.09 -11.57 2.71
C TRP A 123 -0.88 -11.69 3.65
N VAL A 124 -0.51 -10.61 4.33
CA VAL A 124 0.57 -10.61 5.34
C VAL A 124 0.24 -11.53 6.50
N ALA A 125 -0.99 -11.50 7.02
CA ALA A 125 -1.41 -12.35 8.13
C ALA A 125 -1.39 -13.85 7.77
N ASP A 126 -1.71 -14.18 6.51
CA ASP A 126 -1.77 -15.56 6.04
C ASP A 126 -0.40 -16.14 5.66
N ASN A 127 0.57 -15.28 5.26
CA ASN A 127 1.83 -15.74 4.66
C ASN A 127 3.09 -15.38 5.47
N ILE A 128 3.05 -14.35 6.33
CA ILE A 128 4.23 -13.87 7.06
C ILE A 128 4.07 -14.15 8.55
N PRO A 129 5.05 -14.80 9.19
CA PRO A 129 5.02 -15.04 10.65
C PRO A 129 4.75 -13.76 11.43
N ALA A 130 3.94 -13.87 12.50
CA ALA A 130 3.52 -12.72 13.29
C ALA A 130 4.67 -12.00 14.01
N ASP A 131 5.72 -12.73 14.33
CA ASP A 131 6.94 -12.21 14.97
C ASP A 131 7.97 -11.65 13.97
N ARG A 132 7.72 -11.77 12.66
CA ARG A 132 8.57 -11.18 11.64
C ARG A 132 8.27 -9.68 11.50
N ASP A 133 9.28 -8.83 11.69
CA ASP A 133 9.18 -7.41 11.39
C ASP A 133 8.91 -7.18 9.89
N VAL A 134 7.89 -6.39 9.56
CA VAL A 134 7.51 -6.05 8.17
C VAL A 134 7.60 -4.54 7.96
N VAL A 135 8.23 -4.15 6.86
CA VAL A 135 8.35 -2.76 6.42
C VAL A 135 7.69 -2.61 5.05
N PRO A 136 6.45 -2.10 4.96
CA PRO A 136 5.85 -1.73 3.69
C PRO A 136 6.68 -0.67 2.95
N LEU A 137 6.93 -0.93 1.66
CA LEU A 137 7.59 -0.02 0.74
C LEU A 137 6.71 0.11 -0.51
N GLY A 138 6.14 1.27 -0.74
CA GLY A 138 5.22 1.47 -1.85
C GLY A 138 5.58 2.67 -2.72
N PHE A 139 5.26 2.55 -4.01
CA PHE A 139 5.42 3.62 -4.99
C PHE A 139 4.05 4.11 -5.47
N SER A 140 3.82 5.42 -5.53
CA SER A 140 2.60 6.05 -6.03
C SER A 140 1.34 5.46 -5.36
N GLN A 141 0.47 4.77 -6.09
CA GLN A 141 -0.70 4.05 -5.57
C GLN A 141 -0.31 3.06 -4.45
N GLY A 142 0.77 2.29 -4.65
CA GLY A 142 1.33 1.40 -3.60
C GLY A 142 1.84 2.16 -2.39
N GLY A 143 2.32 3.41 -2.58
CA GLY A 143 2.73 4.30 -1.49
C GLY A 143 1.55 4.72 -0.61
N LEU A 144 0.38 4.97 -1.20
CA LEU A 144 -0.86 5.18 -0.45
C LEU A 144 -1.24 3.92 0.33
N VAL A 145 -1.24 2.75 -0.32
CA VAL A 145 -1.59 1.49 0.36
C VAL A 145 -0.63 1.22 1.52
N ALA A 146 0.69 1.44 1.35
CA ALA A 146 1.68 1.27 2.40
C ALA A 146 1.40 2.14 3.63
N VAL A 147 1.03 3.40 3.44
CA VAL A 147 0.62 4.30 4.54
C VAL A 147 -0.70 3.84 5.15
N HIS A 148 -1.65 3.41 4.33
CA HIS A 148 -2.97 2.99 4.79
C HIS A 148 -2.93 1.72 5.64
N LEU A 149 -1.92 0.87 5.47
CA LEU A 149 -1.67 -0.28 6.36
C LEU A 149 -1.49 0.16 7.82
N LEU A 150 -0.82 1.29 8.08
CA LEU A 150 -0.71 1.84 9.44
C LEU A 150 -2.07 2.32 9.98
N ARG A 151 -2.94 2.79 9.11
CA ARG A 151 -4.26 3.32 9.47
C ARG A 151 -5.28 2.23 9.81
N ILE A 152 -4.98 0.97 9.43
CA ILE A 152 -5.83 -0.18 9.76
C ILE A 152 -5.20 -1.08 10.83
N ASN A 153 -3.87 -1.31 10.80
CA ASN A 153 -3.18 -2.26 11.69
C ASN A 153 -1.76 -1.77 12.04
N PRO A 154 -1.62 -0.67 12.81
CA PRO A 154 -0.31 -0.07 13.10
C PRO A 154 0.66 -1.01 13.85
N GLU A 155 0.14 -1.93 14.64
CA GLU A 155 0.96 -2.84 15.45
C GLU A 155 1.72 -3.87 14.62
N ARG A 156 1.25 -4.13 13.37
CA ARG A 156 1.85 -5.13 12.51
C ARG A 156 3.10 -4.64 11.78
N TYR A 157 3.23 -3.34 11.57
CA TYR A 157 4.24 -2.77 10.69
C TYR A 157 5.29 -1.97 11.44
N ARG A 158 6.57 -2.28 11.20
CA ARG A 158 7.71 -1.69 11.93
C ARG A 158 8.08 -0.29 11.48
N ALA A 159 7.91 0.01 10.22
CA ALA A 159 8.15 1.30 9.58
C ALA A 159 7.44 1.32 8.22
N VAL A 160 7.38 2.47 7.55
CA VAL A 160 6.86 2.56 6.17
C VAL A 160 7.79 3.40 5.31
N VAL A 161 7.95 2.99 4.05
CA VAL A 161 8.59 3.78 2.99
C VAL A 161 7.54 4.08 1.92
N SER A 162 7.20 5.35 1.75
CA SER A 162 6.24 5.80 0.73
C SER A 162 6.96 6.70 -0.28
N LEU A 163 7.08 6.20 -1.51
CA LEU A 163 7.76 6.88 -2.61
C LEU A 163 6.72 7.49 -3.54
N SER A 164 6.66 8.82 -3.62
CA SER A 164 5.65 9.56 -4.37
C SER A 164 4.22 9.07 -4.10
N GLY A 165 3.94 8.66 -2.86
CA GLY A 165 2.60 8.27 -2.43
C GLY A 165 1.74 9.50 -2.15
N PHE A 166 0.46 9.25 -1.98
CA PHE A 166 -0.53 10.24 -1.53
C PHE A 166 -1.39 9.61 -0.43
N ASN A 167 -2.21 10.39 0.27
CA ASN A 167 -3.00 9.89 1.38
C ASN A 167 -4.50 9.87 1.05
N ALA A 168 -5.22 8.95 1.66
CA ALA A 168 -6.68 8.98 1.68
C ALA A 168 -7.18 9.99 2.74
N PRO A 169 -8.30 10.68 2.52
CA PRO A 169 -8.81 11.65 3.49
C PRO A 169 -9.12 11.05 4.86
N GLY A 170 -9.62 9.81 4.91
CA GLY A 170 -10.05 9.14 6.15
C GLY A 170 -11.37 9.69 6.69
N GLN A 171 -12.19 10.26 5.82
CA GLN A 171 -13.48 10.88 6.19
C GLN A 171 -14.62 9.88 6.26
N VAL A 172 -14.51 8.79 5.50
CA VAL A 172 -15.53 7.72 5.52
C VAL A 172 -15.35 6.87 6.79
N PRO A 173 -16.38 6.77 7.65
CA PRO A 173 -16.29 6.04 8.89
C PRO A 173 -15.88 4.57 8.69
N GLY A 174 -14.88 4.12 9.46
CA GLY A 174 -14.41 2.74 9.45
C GLY A 174 -13.33 2.44 8.41
N THR A 175 -12.98 3.38 7.52
CA THR A 175 -11.91 3.18 6.52
C THR A 175 -10.50 3.47 7.04
N ALA A 176 -10.39 4.19 8.16
CA ALA A 176 -9.12 4.52 8.81
C ALA A 176 -9.21 4.38 10.34
N PRO A 177 -9.48 3.16 10.86
CA PRO A 177 -9.88 2.95 12.25
C PRO A 177 -8.78 3.22 13.28
N ALA A 178 -7.53 3.28 12.88
CA ALA A 178 -6.42 3.53 13.79
C ALA A 178 -5.98 5.01 13.84
N ASP A 179 -6.52 5.89 13.00
CA ASP A 179 -6.06 7.29 12.90
C ASP A 179 -6.02 8.00 14.26
N SER A 180 -7.06 7.83 15.09
CA SER A 180 -7.14 8.50 16.39
C SER A 180 -6.07 8.10 17.41
N ARG A 181 -5.36 7.00 17.17
CA ARG A 181 -4.32 6.44 18.06
C ARG A 181 -2.98 6.24 17.36
N LEU A 182 -2.90 6.53 16.05
CA LEU A 182 -1.70 6.22 15.27
C LEU A 182 -0.47 6.97 15.77
N ALA A 183 -0.62 8.21 16.20
CA ALA A 183 0.48 9.00 16.76
C ALA A 183 1.11 8.38 18.03
N ASP A 184 0.35 7.58 18.79
CA ASP A 184 0.84 6.94 20.02
C ASP A 184 1.88 5.84 19.73
N TYR A 185 1.94 5.34 18.50
CA TYR A 185 2.89 4.27 18.10
C TYR A 185 4.25 4.80 17.66
N ASP A 186 4.36 6.09 17.34
CA ASP A 186 5.61 6.75 16.91
C ASP A 186 6.34 5.96 15.78
N ILE A 187 5.57 5.47 14.81
CA ILE A 187 6.08 4.60 13.74
C ILE A 187 6.92 5.41 12.76
N PRO A 188 8.17 4.97 12.46
CA PRO A 188 9.00 5.64 11.48
C PRO A 188 8.39 5.58 10.07
N VAL A 189 8.25 6.74 9.44
CA VAL A 189 7.84 6.81 8.03
C VAL A 189 8.86 7.60 7.23
N PHE A 190 9.37 7.02 6.15
CA PHE A 190 10.16 7.72 5.16
C PHE A 190 9.29 8.05 3.95
N TYR A 191 9.03 9.33 3.73
CA TYR A 191 8.21 9.83 2.64
C TYR A 191 9.03 10.64 1.65
N THR A 192 8.95 10.28 0.37
CA THR A 192 9.63 11.04 -0.68
C THR A 192 8.69 11.42 -1.81
N TYR A 193 8.98 12.54 -2.47
CA TYR A 193 8.23 12.96 -3.64
C TYR A 193 9.06 13.85 -4.58
N GLY A 194 8.68 13.89 -5.85
CA GLY A 194 9.20 14.82 -6.84
C GLY A 194 8.52 16.19 -6.74
N LYS A 195 9.29 17.28 -6.74
CA LYS A 195 8.72 18.64 -6.72
C LYS A 195 8.01 19.01 -8.02
N ASN A 196 8.31 18.30 -9.09
CA ASN A 196 7.74 18.49 -10.42
C ASN A 196 6.88 17.30 -10.85
N ASP A 197 6.32 16.58 -9.87
CA ASP A 197 5.41 15.49 -10.13
C ASP A 197 4.27 15.95 -11.04
N GLY A 198 4.11 15.30 -12.21
CA GLY A 198 3.12 15.62 -13.21
C GLY A 198 1.80 14.86 -13.04
N VAL A 199 1.76 13.86 -12.15
CA VAL A 199 0.61 12.99 -11.90
C VAL A 199 -0.10 13.37 -10.61
N ILE A 200 0.65 13.46 -9.51
CA ILE A 200 0.08 13.78 -8.21
C ILE A 200 0.17 15.30 -7.98
N PRO A 201 -0.96 15.98 -7.80
CA PRO A 201 -0.96 17.44 -7.56
C PRO A 201 -0.13 17.81 -6.32
N LYS A 202 0.61 18.92 -6.38
CA LYS A 202 1.47 19.39 -5.29
C LYS A 202 0.75 19.53 -3.96
N TYR A 203 -0.49 19.95 -3.97
CA TYR A 203 -1.29 20.10 -2.74
C TYR A 203 -1.53 18.74 -2.06
N GLU A 204 -1.70 17.66 -2.83
CA GLU A 204 -1.82 16.29 -2.30
C GLU A 204 -0.52 15.83 -1.65
N LEU A 205 0.62 16.11 -2.28
CA LEU A 205 1.94 15.76 -1.73
C LEU A 205 2.19 16.48 -0.40
N PHE A 206 1.86 17.77 -0.33
CA PHE A 206 2.01 18.55 0.90
C PHE A 206 1.01 18.16 1.98
N ALA A 207 -0.24 17.89 1.61
CA ALA A 207 -1.25 17.41 2.54
C ALA A 207 -0.87 16.04 3.12
N THR A 208 -0.31 15.15 2.29
CA THR A 208 0.21 13.86 2.73
C THR A 208 1.37 14.03 3.72
N ALA A 209 2.34 14.90 3.42
CA ALA A 209 3.46 15.16 4.32
C ALA A 209 3.00 15.73 5.66
N ALA A 210 2.08 16.69 5.65
CA ALA A 210 1.53 17.29 6.87
C ALA A 210 0.77 16.27 7.71
N TRP A 211 -0.06 15.43 7.09
CA TRP A 211 -0.78 14.38 7.80
C TRP A 211 0.18 13.36 8.43
N LEU A 212 1.22 12.94 7.70
CA LEU A 212 2.23 12.01 8.19
C LEU A 212 3.03 12.62 9.37
N GLU A 213 3.35 13.91 9.31
CA GLU A 213 4.05 14.61 10.41
C GLU A 213 3.23 14.65 11.70
N GLU A 214 1.91 14.75 11.57
CA GLU A 214 0.99 14.76 12.72
C GLU A 214 0.83 13.36 13.36
N HIS A 215 0.92 12.28 12.55
CA HIS A 215 0.51 10.94 12.97
C HIS A 215 1.66 9.93 13.10
N THR A 216 2.89 10.30 12.70
CA THR A 216 4.02 9.35 12.62
C THR A 216 5.35 10.04 12.93
N TRP A 217 6.40 9.26 13.12
CA TRP A 217 7.76 9.81 13.15
C TRP A 217 8.28 9.97 11.72
N LEU A 218 8.00 11.12 11.12
CA LEU A 218 8.22 11.39 9.71
C LEU A 218 9.66 11.81 9.38
N LYS A 219 10.24 11.18 8.35
CA LYS A 219 11.40 11.67 7.60
C LYS A 219 10.98 11.97 6.17
N THR A 220 11.01 13.23 5.76
CA THR A 220 10.66 13.64 4.40
C THR A 220 11.87 13.99 3.55
N LYS A 221 11.85 13.59 2.27
CA LYS A 221 12.83 14.00 1.26
C LYS A 221 12.13 14.37 -0.04
N SER A 222 12.35 15.59 -0.52
CA SER A 222 11.85 16.01 -1.84
C SER A 222 12.98 16.13 -2.85
N TYR A 223 12.68 15.83 -4.11
CA TYR A 223 13.63 15.83 -5.20
C TYR A 223 13.21 16.81 -6.30
N HIS A 224 14.19 17.53 -6.86
CA HIS A 224 13.96 18.33 -8.05
C HIS A 224 14.09 17.43 -9.29
N GLY A 225 13.16 17.57 -10.25
CA GLY A 225 13.23 16.87 -11.53
C GLY A 225 12.77 15.40 -11.51
N LEU A 226 12.24 14.91 -10.39
CA LEU A 226 11.56 13.62 -10.34
C LEU A 226 10.05 13.82 -10.43
N ASP A 227 9.40 12.95 -11.18
CA ASP A 227 7.96 12.77 -11.23
C ASP A 227 7.60 11.29 -11.01
N THR A 228 6.31 10.97 -11.12
CA THR A 228 5.76 9.61 -10.91
C THR A 228 5.59 8.82 -12.21
N MET A 229 6.21 9.25 -13.32
CA MET A 229 6.15 8.50 -14.59
C MET A 229 7.27 7.47 -14.68
#